data_39c007ced09f8b9f38dab63f27be8411
#
_entry.id   39c007ced09f8b9f38dab63f27be8411
#
_cell.length_a   1.000
_cell.length_b   1.000
_cell.length_c   1.000
_cell.angle_alpha   90.00
_cell.angle_beta   90.00
_cell.angle_gamma   90.00
#
_symmetry.space_group_name_H-M   'P 1'
#
loop_
_entity.id
_entity.type
_entity.pdbx_description
1 polymer ?
#
loop_
_entity_poly.entity_id
_entity_poly.type
_entity_poly.pdbx_seq_one_letter_code
_entity_poly.pdbx_strand_id
1 'polypeptide(L)'
;GIAILVGVLIAWAGFVPYLTNMLAPDGGATAKFAMAVWKSKVRFIGAGAIGIAAIWTLITLIKPIIEGMKISVKSMNSSSTERALHRMDTDMSTKSVIIVFGIILLGLVLTFWDFVSAVPISAGLMWTLVIVGVLVALLIGFFVAAACGYMAGLIGTSASPISGIGILATIISSLVVYFI
;
A
#
# COMPACT_ATOMS: atom_id res chain seq x y z
N GLY A 1 -5.53 -15.50 -15.12
CA GLY A 1 -6.13 -15.13 -16.42
C GLY A 1 -7.64 -14.86 -16.34
N ILE A 2 -8.44 -15.77 -15.77
CA ILE A 2 -9.93 -15.69 -15.78
C ILE A 2 -10.43 -14.41 -15.10
N ALA A 3 -9.89 -14.05 -13.95
CA ALA A 3 -10.33 -12.83 -13.24
C ALA A 3 -10.08 -11.56 -14.05
N ILE A 4 -8.97 -11.49 -14.77
CA ILE A 4 -8.65 -10.35 -15.66
C ILE A 4 -9.65 -10.30 -16.82
N LEU A 5 -9.96 -11.44 -17.44
CA LEU A 5 -10.94 -11.53 -18.53
C LEU A 5 -12.32 -11.04 -18.05
N VAL A 6 -12.78 -11.53 -16.91
CA VAL A 6 -14.06 -11.13 -16.31
C VAL A 6 -14.08 -9.63 -16.03
N GLY A 7 -13.00 -9.07 -15.47
CA GLY A 7 -12.89 -7.63 -15.22
C GLY A 7 -12.95 -6.78 -16.50
N VAL A 8 -12.28 -7.23 -17.57
CA VAL A 8 -12.33 -6.57 -18.88
C VAL A 8 -13.73 -6.64 -19.47
N LEU A 9 -14.41 -7.78 -19.42
CA LEU A 9 -15.79 -7.94 -19.91
C LEU A 9 -16.75 -7.03 -19.14
N ILE A 10 -16.68 -7.00 -17.81
CA ILE A 10 -17.53 -6.12 -17.00
C ILE A 10 -17.27 -4.65 -17.35
N ALA A 11 -16.02 -4.23 -17.50
CA ALA A 11 -15.69 -2.86 -17.80
C ALA A 11 -16.14 -2.45 -19.23
N TRP A 12 -15.73 -3.21 -20.25
CA TRP A 12 -15.90 -2.84 -21.66
C TRP A 12 -17.22 -3.31 -22.28
N ALA A 13 -17.78 -4.42 -21.87
CA ALA A 13 -19.09 -4.88 -22.35
C ALA A 13 -20.25 -4.40 -21.47
N GLY A 14 -20.01 -4.06 -20.20
CA GLY A 14 -21.01 -3.58 -19.27
C GLY A 14 -20.96 -2.07 -19.04
N PHE A 15 -19.99 -1.59 -18.25
CA PHE A 15 -19.98 -0.21 -17.76
C PHE A 15 -19.72 0.83 -18.84
N VAL A 16 -18.80 0.59 -19.78
CA VAL A 16 -18.47 1.57 -20.83
C VAL A 16 -19.67 1.83 -21.74
N PRO A 17 -20.36 0.82 -22.33
CA PRO A 17 -21.53 1.06 -23.14
C PRO A 17 -22.67 1.72 -22.37
N TYR A 18 -22.93 1.27 -21.15
CA TYR A 18 -24.00 1.82 -20.30
C TYR A 18 -23.77 3.31 -20.01
N LEU A 19 -22.59 3.68 -19.52
CA LEU A 19 -22.27 5.06 -19.19
C LEU A 19 -22.10 5.94 -20.44
N THR A 20 -21.61 5.38 -21.54
CA THR A 20 -21.50 6.10 -22.82
C THR A 20 -22.88 6.47 -23.36
N ASN A 21 -23.84 5.55 -23.33
CA ASN A 21 -25.21 5.85 -23.76
C ASN A 21 -25.93 6.84 -22.83
N MET A 22 -25.63 6.79 -21.52
CA MET A 22 -26.23 7.69 -20.55
C MET A 22 -25.67 9.12 -20.61
N LEU A 23 -24.41 9.27 -20.98
CA LEU A 23 -23.67 10.55 -20.96
C LEU A 23 -23.43 11.12 -22.37
N ALA A 24 -23.77 10.37 -23.42
CA ALA A 24 -23.54 10.85 -24.79
C ALA A 24 -24.43 12.06 -25.10
N PRO A 25 -23.88 13.16 -25.59
CA PRO A 25 -24.68 14.25 -26.17
C PRO A 25 -25.38 13.74 -27.43
N ASP A 26 -26.44 14.44 -27.87
CA ASP A 26 -27.32 14.09 -28.99
C ASP A 26 -26.64 13.83 -30.36
N GLY A 27 -25.34 13.83 -30.45
CA GLY A 27 -24.52 13.56 -31.62
C GLY A 27 -23.92 12.18 -31.78
N GLY A 28 -24.25 11.23 -30.87
CA GLY A 28 -23.78 9.84 -30.94
C GLY A 28 -22.47 9.54 -30.21
N ALA A 29 -22.35 8.33 -29.71
CA ALA A 29 -21.18 7.83 -28.99
C ALA A 29 -20.03 7.53 -29.94
N THR A 30 -19.00 8.36 -29.93
CA THR A 30 -17.74 8.10 -30.68
C THR A 30 -16.76 7.25 -29.84
N ALA A 31 -15.84 6.55 -30.51
CA ALA A 31 -14.78 5.80 -29.82
C ALA A 31 -13.92 6.66 -28.88
N LYS A 32 -13.68 7.94 -29.26
CA LYS A 32 -12.97 8.91 -28.41
C LYS A 32 -13.75 9.24 -27.15
N PHE A 33 -15.08 9.40 -27.25
CA PHE A 33 -15.95 9.66 -26.11
C PHE A 33 -16.03 8.45 -25.16
N ALA A 34 -16.16 7.23 -25.70
CA ALA A 34 -16.12 5.99 -24.90
C ALA A 34 -14.79 5.84 -24.12
N MET A 35 -13.66 6.18 -24.74
CA MET A 35 -12.37 6.19 -24.09
C MET A 35 -12.27 7.25 -22.99
N ALA A 36 -12.85 8.42 -23.18
CA ALA A 36 -12.93 9.47 -22.17
C ALA A 36 -13.80 9.05 -20.98
N VAL A 37 -14.94 8.42 -21.21
CA VAL A 37 -15.81 7.85 -20.17
C VAL A 37 -15.09 6.76 -19.39
N TRP A 38 -14.36 5.86 -20.08
CA TRP A 38 -13.54 4.86 -19.41
C TRP A 38 -12.51 5.49 -18.48
N LYS A 39 -11.75 6.48 -18.96
CA LYS A 39 -10.71 7.16 -18.16
C LYS A 39 -11.27 7.92 -16.96
N SER A 40 -12.42 8.58 -17.12
CA SER A 40 -12.99 9.48 -16.10
C SER A 40 -13.93 8.81 -15.10
N LYS A 41 -14.53 7.67 -15.45
CA LYS A 41 -15.55 7.00 -14.62
C LYS A 41 -15.24 5.53 -14.37
N VAL A 42 -15.13 4.69 -15.42
CA VAL A 42 -15.04 3.23 -15.28
C VAL A 42 -13.75 2.81 -14.57
N ARG A 43 -12.64 3.48 -14.85
CA ARG A 43 -11.36 3.22 -14.18
C ARG A 43 -11.44 3.38 -12.67
N PHE A 44 -12.20 4.35 -12.17
CA PHE A 44 -12.35 4.59 -10.74
C PHE A 44 -13.23 3.54 -10.04
N ILE A 45 -14.18 2.93 -10.76
CA ILE A 45 -14.94 1.78 -10.25
C ILE A 45 -13.98 0.62 -10.00
N GLY A 46 -13.09 0.33 -10.95
CA GLY A 46 -12.05 -0.69 -10.79
C GLY A 46 -11.09 -0.38 -9.62
N ALA A 47 -10.65 0.88 -9.50
CA ALA A 47 -9.81 1.31 -8.38
C ALA A 47 -10.50 1.12 -7.03
N GLY A 48 -11.80 1.44 -6.94
CA GLY A 48 -12.60 1.20 -5.73
C GLY A 48 -12.71 -0.29 -5.38
N ALA A 49 -12.93 -1.14 -6.37
CA ALA A 49 -12.96 -2.60 -6.15
C ALA A 49 -11.63 -3.14 -5.62
N ILE A 50 -10.50 -2.66 -6.17
CA ILE A 50 -9.15 -3.00 -5.70
C ILE A 50 -8.97 -2.50 -4.26
N GLY A 51 -9.41 -1.28 -3.95
CA GLY A 51 -9.33 -0.69 -2.61
C GLY A 51 -10.08 -1.53 -1.57
N ILE A 52 -11.32 -1.94 -1.86
CA ILE A 52 -12.11 -2.80 -0.97
C ILE A 52 -11.44 -4.17 -0.78
N ALA A 53 -10.95 -4.78 -1.86
CA ALA A 53 -10.23 -6.04 -1.78
C ALA A 53 -8.95 -5.93 -0.93
N ALA A 54 -8.23 -4.81 -1.03
CA ALA A 54 -7.05 -4.55 -0.22
C ALA A 54 -7.39 -4.38 1.27
N ILE A 55 -8.48 -3.66 1.61
CA ILE A 55 -8.97 -3.55 2.99
C ILE A 55 -9.29 -4.95 3.55
N TRP A 56 -10.03 -5.75 2.80
CA TRP A 56 -10.36 -7.13 3.19
C TRP A 56 -9.11 -7.96 3.44
N THR A 57 -8.13 -7.88 2.54
CA THR A 57 -6.85 -8.59 2.66
C THR A 57 -6.11 -8.16 3.93
N LEU A 58 -6.02 -6.84 4.21
CA LEU A 58 -5.37 -6.34 5.42
C LEU A 58 -6.06 -6.84 6.68
N ILE A 59 -7.40 -6.80 6.75
CA ILE A 59 -8.16 -7.31 7.90
C ILE A 59 -7.87 -8.79 8.14
N THR A 60 -7.85 -9.58 7.07
CA THR A 60 -7.58 -11.03 7.15
C THR A 60 -6.15 -11.31 7.62
N LEU A 61 -5.19 -10.47 7.25
CA LEU A 61 -3.78 -10.63 7.60
C LEU A 61 -3.41 -10.09 9.00
N ILE A 62 -4.27 -9.30 9.65
CA ILE A 62 -3.98 -8.76 11.00
C ILE A 62 -3.64 -9.87 11.99
N LYS A 63 -4.42 -10.97 11.99
CA LYS A 63 -4.20 -12.07 12.94
C LYS A 63 -2.85 -12.76 12.76
N PRO A 64 -2.47 -13.25 11.57
CA PRO A 64 -1.15 -13.83 11.36
C PRO A 64 0.01 -12.85 11.60
N ILE A 65 -0.18 -11.55 11.31
CA ILE A 65 0.84 -10.52 11.59
C ILE A 65 1.07 -10.41 13.11
N ILE A 66 0.01 -10.31 13.91
CA ILE A 66 0.11 -10.22 15.39
C ILE A 66 0.75 -11.48 15.97
N GLU A 67 0.39 -12.66 15.46
CA GLU A 67 0.99 -13.92 15.91
C GLU A 67 2.48 -13.98 15.57
N GLY A 68 2.88 -13.58 14.37
CA GLY A 68 4.28 -13.47 13.97
C GLY A 68 5.07 -12.49 14.83
N MET A 69 4.51 -11.33 15.15
CA MET A 69 5.13 -10.36 16.06
C MET A 69 5.33 -10.94 17.47
N LYS A 70 4.34 -11.65 18.02
CA LYS A 70 4.47 -12.29 19.34
C LYS A 70 5.59 -13.32 19.37
N ILE A 71 5.73 -14.12 18.31
CA ILE A 71 6.81 -15.09 18.16
C ILE A 71 8.17 -14.39 18.11
N SER A 72 8.29 -13.33 17.31
CA SER A 72 9.52 -12.55 17.18
C SER A 72 9.95 -11.91 18.51
N VAL A 73 9.02 -11.29 19.23
CA VAL A 73 9.29 -10.68 20.54
C VAL A 73 9.69 -11.75 21.58
N LYS A 74 9.02 -12.90 21.56
CA LYS A 74 9.36 -14.02 22.46
C LYS A 74 10.74 -14.59 22.15
N SER A 75 11.11 -14.68 20.88
CA SER A 75 12.45 -15.11 20.44
C SER A 75 13.55 -14.13 20.87
N MET A 76 13.27 -12.83 20.85
CA MET A 76 14.21 -11.80 21.33
C MET A 76 14.44 -11.86 22.84
N ASN A 77 13.44 -12.26 23.64
CA ASN A 77 13.51 -12.36 25.09
C ASN A 77 14.05 -13.71 25.60
N SER A 78 14.05 -14.75 24.79
CA SER A 78 14.67 -16.02 25.13
C SER A 78 16.16 -15.94 24.83
N SER A 79 16.94 -15.52 25.83
CA SER A 79 18.39 -15.64 25.82
C SER A 79 18.76 -17.11 25.57
N SER A 80 19.25 -17.35 24.37
CA SER A 80 20.18 -18.39 23.92
C SER A 80 20.42 -19.56 24.90
N THR A 81 19.65 -20.60 24.76
CA THR A 81 20.23 -21.94 24.91
C THR A 81 20.90 -22.23 23.57
N GLU A 82 22.22 -22.21 23.56
CA GLU A 82 23.07 -22.53 22.41
C GLU A 82 22.77 -23.94 21.90
N ARG A 83 21.75 -24.08 21.09
CA ARG A 83 21.77 -25.14 20.09
C ARG A 83 22.65 -24.56 18.97
N ALA A 84 23.68 -25.31 18.59
CA ALA A 84 24.52 -25.03 17.43
C ALA A 84 23.61 -24.91 16.18
N LEU A 85 23.00 -23.75 16.02
CA LEU A 85 22.18 -23.42 14.86
C LEU A 85 23.10 -23.38 13.65
N HIS A 86 22.72 -24.12 12.63
CA HIS A 86 23.41 -24.08 11.35
C HIS A 86 23.44 -22.63 10.88
N ARG A 87 24.52 -22.18 10.24
CA ARG A 87 24.72 -20.78 9.79
C ARG A 87 23.56 -20.21 8.98
N MET A 88 22.74 -21.09 8.38
CA MET A 88 21.54 -20.71 7.62
C MET A 88 20.31 -20.42 8.48
N ASP A 89 20.34 -20.81 9.77
CA ASP A 89 19.23 -20.63 10.72
C ASP A 89 19.46 -19.44 11.68
N THR A 90 20.51 -18.65 11.44
CA THR A 90 20.82 -17.48 12.25
C THR A 90 20.23 -16.22 11.63
N ASP A 91 19.29 -15.58 12.33
CA ASP A 91 18.72 -14.29 11.97
C ASP A 91 19.73 -13.14 12.16
N MET A 92 19.44 -12.00 11.53
CA MET A 92 20.22 -10.79 11.72
C MET A 92 20.26 -10.36 13.18
N SER A 93 21.43 -9.89 13.65
CA SER A 93 21.54 -9.41 15.03
C SER A 93 20.60 -8.21 15.25
N THR A 94 20.00 -8.13 16.44
CA THR A 94 19.11 -7.03 16.84
C THR A 94 19.77 -5.64 16.65
N LYS A 95 21.08 -5.57 16.90
CA LYS A 95 21.87 -4.33 16.70
C LYS A 95 21.88 -3.89 15.23
N SER A 96 22.08 -4.84 14.30
CA SER A 96 22.05 -4.54 12.85
C SER A 96 20.66 -4.08 12.41
N VAL A 97 19.59 -4.71 12.91
CA VAL A 97 18.23 -4.31 12.61
C VAL A 97 17.96 -2.88 13.06
N ILE A 98 18.37 -2.52 14.28
CA ILE A 98 18.18 -1.16 14.82
C ILE A 98 18.96 -0.13 13.99
N ILE A 99 20.20 -0.44 13.59
CA ILE A 99 21.00 0.46 12.77
C ILE A 99 20.35 0.69 11.40
N VAL A 100 19.94 -0.37 10.72
CA VAL A 100 19.27 -0.27 9.41
C VAL A 100 17.95 0.50 9.53
N PHE A 101 17.17 0.24 10.58
CA PHE A 101 15.93 0.99 10.85
C PHE A 101 16.21 2.48 11.06
N GLY A 102 17.26 2.83 11.82
CA GLY A 102 17.67 4.22 12.03
C GLY A 102 18.08 4.92 10.74
N ILE A 103 18.82 4.23 9.85
CA ILE A 103 19.20 4.77 8.54
C ILE A 103 17.96 5.01 7.67
N ILE A 104 17.00 4.07 7.64
CA ILE A 104 15.74 4.21 6.90
C ILE A 104 14.93 5.38 7.45
N LEU A 105 14.80 5.49 8.77
CA LEU A 105 14.08 6.58 9.42
C LEU A 105 14.68 7.94 9.06
N LEU A 106 16.00 8.06 9.12
CA LEU A 106 16.70 9.28 8.72
C LEU A 106 16.44 9.61 7.24
N GLY A 107 16.54 8.62 6.37
CA GLY A 107 16.23 8.78 4.94
C GLY A 107 14.79 9.26 4.69
N LEU A 108 13.82 8.71 5.41
CA LEU A 108 12.42 9.15 5.34
C LEU A 108 12.26 10.60 5.77
N VAL A 109 12.84 10.97 6.91
CA VAL A 109 12.77 12.36 7.42
C VAL A 109 13.35 13.32 6.41
N LEU A 110 14.53 13.03 5.86
CA LEU A 110 15.18 13.88 4.86
C LEU A 110 14.34 14.01 3.58
N THR A 111 13.78 12.90 3.10
CA THR A 111 12.93 12.89 1.89
C THR A 111 11.66 13.72 2.10
N PHE A 112 10.96 13.55 3.23
CA PHE A 112 9.77 14.34 3.52
C PHE A 112 10.09 15.81 3.76
N TRP A 113 11.20 16.10 4.43
CA TRP A 113 11.67 17.46 4.65
C TRP A 113 11.97 18.17 3.32
N ASP A 114 12.71 17.54 2.43
CA ASP A 114 13.02 18.08 1.10
C ASP A 114 11.74 18.34 0.30
N PHE A 115 10.83 17.38 0.26
CA PHE A 115 9.56 17.49 -0.44
C PHE A 115 8.68 18.62 0.08
N VAL A 116 8.55 18.75 1.40
CA VAL A 116 7.69 19.75 2.03
C VAL A 116 8.34 21.14 1.99
N SER A 117 9.68 21.23 2.03
CA SER A 117 10.41 22.50 1.95
C SER A 117 10.26 23.23 0.61
N ALA A 118 9.88 22.50 -0.45
CA ALA A 118 9.58 23.09 -1.75
C ALA A 118 8.29 23.94 -1.78
N VAL A 119 7.44 23.85 -0.74
CA VAL A 119 6.17 24.60 -0.64
C VAL A 119 6.34 25.75 0.33
N PRO A 120 5.92 27.00 0.00
CA PRO A 120 6.01 28.15 0.90
C PRO A 120 4.95 28.08 2.01
N ILE A 121 5.26 27.37 3.09
CA ILE A 121 4.41 27.18 4.27
C ILE A 121 5.13 27.63 5.55
N SER A 122 4.38 27.84 6.63
CA SER A 122 4.98 28.19 7.92
C SER A 122 5.84 27.04 8.46
N ALA A 123 6.92 27.38 9.18
CA ALA A 123 7.84 26.39 9.74
C ALA A 123 7.15 25.38 10.66
N GLY A 124 6.14 25.81 11.42
CA GLY A 124 5.36 24.93 12.29
C GLY A 124 4.59 23.88 11.51
N LEU A 125 3.87 24.28 10.45
CA LEU A 125 3.12 23.39 9.59
C LEU A 125 4.07 22.43 8.83
N MET A 126 5.22 22.92 8.39
CA MET A 126 6.24 22.12 7.74
C MET A 126 6.67 20.92 8.62
N TRP A 127 7.05 21.18 9.85
CA TRP A 127 7.46 20.12 10.78
C TRP A 127 6.31 19.16 11.13
N THR A 128 5.09 19.67 11.26
CA THR A 128 3.90 18.83 11.47
C THR A 128 3.70 17.87 10.31
N LEU A 129 3.76 18.36 9.07
CA LEU A 129 3.61 17.53 7.86
C LEU A 129 4.74 16.50 7.73
N VAL A 130 5.98 16.86 8.03
CA VAL A 130 7.12 15.92 8.01
C VAL A 130 6.93 14.80 9.03
N ILE A 131 6.61 15.15 10.29
CA ILE A 131 6.45 14.15 11.36
C ILE A 131 5.26 13.23 11.05
N VAL A 132 4.11 13.79 10.69
CA VAL A 132 2.93 12.99 10.35
C VAL A 132 3.17 12.15 9.10
N GLY A 133 3.82 12.70 8.08
CA GLY A 133 4.19 11.96 6.87
C GLY A 133 5.09 10.77 7.17
N VAL A 134 6.12 10.94 8.00
CA VAL A 134 7.02 9.86 8.44
C VAL A 134 6.25 8.79 9.23
N LEU A 135 5.39 9.19 10.18
CA LEU A 135 4.60 8.25 10.97
C LEU A 135 3.65 7.42 10.09
N VAL A 136 2.95 8.06 9.17
CA VAL A 136 2.05 7.40 8.22
C VAL A 136 2.84 6.46 7.30
N ALA A 137 4.00 6.91 6.79
CA ALA A 137 4.85 6.09 5.93
C ALA A 137 5.40 4.85 6.67
N LEU A 138 5.81 4.98 7.93
CA LEU A 138 6.25 3.84 8.75
C LEU A 138 5.11 2.86 9.01
N LEU A 139 3.94 3.35 9.37
CA LEU A 139 2.77 2.50 9.65
C LEU A 139 2.34 1.74 8.39
N ILE A 140 2.16 2.45 7.29
CA ILE A 140 1.78 1.84 6.01
C ILE A 140 2.89 0.90 5.51
N GLY A 141 4.15 1.32 5.58
CA GLY A 141 5.30 0.52 5.18
C GLY A 141 5.40 -0.79 5.95
N PHE A 142 5.13 -0.75 7.25
CA PHE A 142 5.07 -1.96 8.09
C PHE A 142 3.98 -2.92 7.60
N PHE A 143 2.75 -2.42 7.37
CA PHE A 143 1.66 -3.27 6.89
C PHE A 143 1.92 -3.81 5.48
N VAL A 144 2.47 -2.99 4.58
CA VAL A 144 2.87 -3.43 3.24
C VAL A 144 3.91 -4.54 3.31
N ALA A 145 4.98 -4.33 4.09
CA ALA A 145 6.05 -5.30 4.23
C ALA A 145 5.55 -6.64 4.83
N ALA A 146 4.73 -6.57 5.88
CA ALA A 146 4.16 -7.74 6.52
C ALA A 146 3.21 -8.50 5.58
N ALA A 147 2.29 -7.79 4.92
CA ALA A 147 1.33 -8.41 4.00
C ALA A 147 2.01 -9.01 2.77
N CYS A 148 2.91 -8.25 2.13
CA CYS A 148 3.62 -8.71 0.94
C CYS A 148 4.59 -9.86 1.27
N GLY A 149 5.29 -9.78 2.40
CA GLY A 149 6.19 -10.84 2.86
C GLY A 149 5.44 -12.15 3.14
N TYR A 150 4.30 -12.06 3.83
CA TYR A 150 3.46 -13.23 4.10
C TYR A 150 2.93 -13.87 2.81
N MET A 151 2.39 -13.05 1.88
CA MET A 151 1.87 -13.55 0.61
C MET A 151 2.98 -14.10 -0.29
N ALA A 152 4.15 -13.46 -0.31
CA ALA A 152 5.30 -13.94 -1.07
C ALA A 152 5.78 -15.30 -0.56
N GLY A 153 5.75 -15.55 0.74
CA GLY A 153 6.08 -16.84 1.34
C GLY A 153 5.09 -17.95 1.01
N LEU A 154 3.80 -17.62 0.83
CA LEU A 154 2.76 -18.62 0.55
C LEU A 154 2.58 -18.92 -0.95
N ILE A 155 2.57 -17.89 -1.79
CA ILE A 155 2.09 -17.99 -3.19
C ILE A 155 3.19 -17.54 -4.19
N GLY A 156 4.22 -16.88 -3.70
CA GLY A 156 5.28 -16.27 -4.51
C GLY A 156 5.08 -14.76 -4.72
N THR A 157 6.15 -14.11 -5.17
CA THR A 157 6.23 -12.63 -5.26
C THR A 157 5.25 -12.01 -6.25
N SER A 158 4.82 -12.74 -7.27
CA SER A 158 3.89 -12.26 -8.30
C SER A 158 2.46 -12.01 -7.80
N ALA A 159 2.09 -12.59 -6.65
CA ALA A 159 0.75 -12.48 -6.07
C ALA A 159 0.64 -11.38 -5.01
N SER A 160 1.69 -10.58 -4.79
CA SER A 160 1.70 -9.52 -3.77
C SER A 160 0.68 -8.42 -4.08
N PRO A 161 -0.19 -8.03 -3.13
CA PRO A 161 -1.27 -7.06 -3.32
C PRO A 161 -0.77 -5.59 -3.29
N ILE A 162 0.42 -5.32 -3.85
CA ILE A 162 1.09 -4.01 -3.79
C ILE A 162 0.21 -2.90 -4.36
N SER A 163 -0.42 -3.13 -5.51
CA SER A 163 -1.26 -2.11 -6.17
C SER A 163 -2.47 -1.71 -5.31
N GLY A 164 -3.13 -2.68 -4.68
CA GLY A 164 -4.28 -2.42 -3.82
C GLY A 164 -3.90 -1.66 -2.55
N ILE A 165 -2.81 -2.07 -1.89
CA ILE A 165 -2.30 -1.40 -0.68
C ILE A 165 -1.77 -0.01 -1.04
N GLY A 166 -1.14 0.17 -2.22
CA GLY A 166 -0.69 1.47 -2.70
C GLY A 166 -1.84 2.46 -2.90
N ILE A 167 -2.97 2.02 -3.44
CA ILE A 167 -4.17 2.85 -3.57
C ILE A 167 -4.68 3.28 -2.18
N LEU A 168 -4.77 2.34 -1.23
CA LEU A 168 -5.18 2.64 0.14
C LEU A 168 -4.21 3.62 0.82
N ALA A 169 -2.90 3.40 0.66
CA ALA A 169 -1.87 4.28 1.19
C ALA A 169 -2.05 5.72 0.69
N THR A 170 -2.29 5.88 -0.61
CA THR A 170 -2.52 7.20 -1.21
C THR A 170 -3.78 7.86 -0.67
N ILE A 171 -4.88 7.13 -0.55
CA ILE A 171 -6.14 7.63 0.00
C ILE A 171 -5.96 8.06 1.46
N ILE A 172 -5.39 7.21 2.30
CA ILE A 172 -5.17 7.49 3.72
C ILE A 172 -4.25 8.69 3.89
N SER A 173 -3.13 8.74 3.17
CA SER A 173 -2.19 9.86 3.23
C SER A 173 -2.83 11.17 2.78
N SER A 174 -3.63 11.15 1.70
CA SER A 174 -4.35 12.33 1.23
C SER A 174 -5.37 12.84 2.23
N LEU A 175 -6.12 11.94 2.89
CA LEU A 175 -7.06 12.30 3.93
C LEU A 175 -6.35 12.90 5.15
N VAL A 176 -5.25 12.31 5.58
CA VAL A 176 -4.46 12.83 6.72
C VAL A 176 -3.95 14.23 6.42
N VAL A 177 -3.40 14.47 5.22
CA VAL A 177 -2.93 15.80 4.80
C VAL A 177 -4.08 16.80 4.69
N TYR A 178 -5.27 16.35 4.27
CA TYR A 178 -6.45 17.22 4.16
C TYR A 178 -6.95 17.72 5.52
N PHE A 179 -6.77 16.92 6.59
CA PHE A 179 -7.22 17.30 7.95
C PHE A 179 -6.15 18.02 8.79
N ILE A 180 -4.95 18.21 8.28
CA ILE A 180 -3.88 19.03 8.89
C ILE A 180 -3.92 20.44 8.36
#